data_44e54f08695e5b6489644ae03886994a
#
_entry.id   44e54f08695e5b6489644ae03886994a
#
_cell.length_a   1.000
_cell.length_b   1.000
_cell.length_c   1.000
_cell.angle_alpha   90.00
_cell.angle_beta   90.00
_cell.angle_gamma   90.00
#
_symmetry.space_group_name_H-M   'P 1'
#
loop_
_entity.id
_entity.type
_entity.pdbx_description
1 polymer ?
#
loop_
_entity_poly.entity_id
_entity_poly.type
_entity_poly.pdbx_seq_one_letter_code
_entity_poly.pdbx_strand_id
1 'polypeptide(L)'
;MKLDCLIVDDEFVLAETTSEYFNMFDVKTAFVTSAVECEQFLEEHEPSLILLDINLGDSSGFDLCKKLRQTTQIPILFISARSSDDDVLIALNIGGDDYIQKPYTLSILLAKVKAFLKRFGGSSSNQQEVLEFGQIQIDTKLHRVRVNGVDIQLKTMEFKLLSYLAKNKNRIITKDELFQNVWGDSFVGDGTLNVHIRHLREKIESNPKEPQFIKTVWGTGYVLEDTNQ
;
A
#
# COMPACT_ATOMS: atom_id res chain seq x y z
N MET A 1 4.02 1.23 22.99
CA MET A 1 4.73 0.01 22.52
C MET A 1 4.54 -0.06 21.01
N LYS A 2 5.59 -0.26 20.22
CA LYS A 2 5.43 -0.30 18.76
C LYS A 2 4.63 -1.56 18.39
N LEU A 3 3.51 -1.38 17.68
CA LEU A 3 2.63 -2.42 17.19
C LEU A 3 2.91 -2.64 15.70
N ASP A 4 2.99 -3.89 15.28
CA ASP A 4 3.27 -4.21 13.87
C ASP A 4 1.97 -4.22 13.05
N CYS A 5 0.88 -4.78 13.61
CA CYS A 5 -0.38 -4.94 12.90
C CYS A 5 -1.58 -4.67 13.81
N LEU A 6 -2.58 -3.96 13.29
CA LEU A 6 -3.92 -3.85 13.88
C LEU A 6 -4.90 -4.59 12.97
N ILE A 7 -5.67 -5.52 13.53
CA ILE A 7 -6.77 -6.21 12.83
C ILE A 7 -8.08 -5.51 13.20
N VAL A 8 -8.90 -5.21 12.19
CA VAL A 8 -10.23 -4.62 12.34
C VAL A 8 -11.21 -5.55 11.62
N ASP A 9 -11.93 -6.37 12.38
CA ASP A 9 -12.85 -7.39 11.86
C ASP A 9 -13.97 -7.61 12.89
N ASP A 10 -15.23 -7.56 12.50
CA ASP A 10 -16.38 -7.70 13.40
C ASP A 10 -16.59 -9.15 13.90
N GLU A 11 -15.95 -10.11 13.23
CA GLU A 11 -15.92 -11.51 13.68
C GLU A 11 -14.88 -11.69 14.80
N PHE A 12 -15.28 -11.45 16.06
CA PHE A 12 -14.40 -11.50 17.25
C PHE A 12 -13.48 -12.73 17.25
N VAL A 13 -14.04 -13.94 17.06
CA VAL A 13 -13.25 -15.19 17.11
C VAL A 13 -12.20 -15.25 16.01
N LEU A 14 -12.52 -14.76 14.82
CA LEU A 14 -11.56 -14.70 13.69
C LEU A 14 -10.45 -13.70 13.96
N ALA A 15 -10.80 -12.49 14.44
CA ALA A 15 -9.85 -11.45 14.78
C ALA A 15 -8.89 -11.89 15.90
N GLU A 16 -9.45 -12.47 16.99
CA GLU A 16 -8.68 -12.99 18.11
C GLU A 16 -7.72 -14.10 17.67
N THR A 17 -8.24 -15.14 17.01
CA THR A 17 -7.42 -16.28 16.53
C THR A 17 -6.31 -15.81 15.58
N THR A 18 -6.62 -14.87 14.68
CA THR A 18 -5.63 -14.31 13.76
C THR A 18 -4.55 -13.52 14.50
N SER A 19 -4.95 -12.72 15.49
CA SER A 19 -4.02 -11.95 16.32
C SER A 19 -3.10 -12.86 17.13
N GLU A 20 -3.66 -13.89 17.78
CA GLU A 20 -2.88 -14.89 18.52
C GLU A 20 -1.89 -15.60 17.60
N TYR A 21 -2.35 -16.06 16.44
CA TYR A 21 -1.49 -16.72 15.47
C TYR A 21 -0.33 -15.81 15.02
N PHE A 22 -0.58 -14.54 14.75
CA PHE A 22 0.47 -13.60 14.35
C PHE A 22 1.46 -13.33 15.47
N ASN A 23 0.99 -13.19 16.72
CA ASN A 23 1.84 -13.00 17.89
C ASN A 23 2.75 -14.22 18.15
N MET A 24 2.30 -15.45 17.84
CA MET A 24 3.14 -16.66 17.92
C MET A 24 4.32 -16.63 16.92
N PHE A 25 4.23 -15.83 15.86
CA PHE A 25 5.25 -15.69 14.82
C PHE A 25 5.95 -14.33 14.84
N ASP A 26 6.06 -13.70 16.02
CA ASP A 26 6.78 -12.44 16.24
C ASP A 26 6.23 -11.23 15.46
N VAL A 27 4.95 -11.23 15.11
CA VAL A 27 4.22 -10.07 14.57
C VAL A 27 3.32 -9.53 15.68
N LYS A 28 3.75 -8.44 16.34
CA LYS A 28 3.00 -7.82 17.44
C LYS A 28 1.68 -7.28 16.94
N THR A 29 0.61 -7.98 17.27
CA THR A 29 -0.72 -7.74 16.72
C THR A 29 -1.72 -7.49 17.83
N ALA A 30 -2.55 -6.48 17.64
CA ALA A 30 -3.80 -6.27 18.39
C ALA A 30 -4.98 -6.36 17.44
N PHE A 31 -6.17 -6.51 17.98
CA PHE A 31 -7.41 -6.49 17.21
C PHE A 31 -8.48 -5.63 17.86
N VAL A 32 -9.39 -5.15 17.06
CA VAL A 32 -10.61 -4.43 17.44
C VAL A 32 -11.76 -4.91 16.56
N THR A 33 -13.01 -4.78 17.05
CA THR A 33 -14.17 -5.38 16.40
C THR A 33 -15.10 -4.38 15.74
N SER A 34 -14.78 -3.10 15.81
CA SER A 34 -15.63 -2.05 15.22
C SER A 34 -14.81 -0.86 14.71
N ALA A 35 -15.43 -0.07 13.84
CA ALA A 35 -14.84 1.17 13.36
C ALA A 35 -14.56 2.17 14.49
N VAL A 36 -15.44 2.25 15.49
CA VAL A 36 -15.32 3.15 16.65
C VAL A 36 -14.11 2.76 17.49
N GLU A 37 -13.97 1.45 17.80
CA GLU A 37 -12.82 0.95 18.55
C GLU A 37 -11.51 1.19 17.78
N CYS A 38 -11.52 1.04 16.45
CA CYS A 38 -10.37 1.32 15.62
C CYS A 38 -9.92 2.78 15.74
N GLU A 39 -10.86 3.72 15.65
CA GLU A 39 -10.55 5.15 15.80
C GLU A 39 -9.98 5.47 17.17
N GLN A 40 -10.60 4.98 18.24
CA GLN A 40 -10.12 5.16 19.61
C GLN A 40 -8.73 4.54 19.82
N PHE A 41 -8.50 3.35 19.26
CA PHE A 41 -7.22 2.68 19.36
C PHE A 41 -6.10 3.48 18.70
N LEU A 42 -6.37 4.10 17.55
CA LEU A 42 -5.41 4.89 16.79
C LEU A 42 -5.10 6.26 17.44
N GLU A 43 -5.89 6.74 18.40
CA GLU A 43 -5.56 7.93 19.20
C GLU A 43 -4.34 7.70 20.11
N GLU A 44 -4.15 6.47 20.59
CA GLU A 44 -3.08 6.12 21.53
C GLU A 44 -1.96 5.28 20.92
N HIS A 45 -2.22 4.67 19.75
CA HIS A 45 -1.32 3.68 19.14
C HIS A 45 -1.12 3.94 17.65
N GLU A 46 0.10 3.70 17.19
CA GLU A 46 0.45 3.80 15.77
C GLU A 46 0.95 2.44 15.25
N PRO A 47 0.06 1.58 14.71
CA PRO A 47 0.47 0.33 14.09
C PRO A 47 1.20 0.59 12.78
N SER A 48 2.08 -0.35 12.40
CA SER A 48 2.79 -0.28 11.12
C SER A 48 1.93 -0.70 9.93
N LEU A 49 0.78 -1.37 10.20
CA LEU A 49 -0.16 -1.90 9.22
C LEU A 49 -1.53 -2.07 9.83
N ILE A 50 -2.58 -1.82 9.05
CA ILE A 50 -3.97 -2.13 9.40
C ILE A 50 -4.47 -3.22 8.43
N LEU A 51 -4.97 -4.34 8.98
CA LEU A 51 -5.79 -5.30 8.25
C LEU A 51 -7.25 -4.94 8.50
N LEU A 52 -8.00 -4.62 7.46
CA LEU A 52 -9.33 -4.05 7.57
C LEU A 52 -10.35 -4.92 6.81
N ASP A 53 -11.30 -5.51 7.53
CA ASP A 53 -12.45 -6.11 6.86
C ASP A 53 -13.33 -5.01 6.25
N ILE A 54 -13.87 -5.31 5.09
CA ILE A 54 -14.84 -4.42 4.41
C ILE A 54 -16.18 -4.41 5.17
N ASN A 55 -16.58 -5.55 5.71
CA ASN A 55 -17.81 -5.66 6.49
C ASN A 55 -17.47 -5.52 7.98
N LEU A 56 -18.02 -4.53 8.63
CA LEU A 56 -17.82 -4.28 10.06
C LEU A 56 -19.19 -4.17 10.77
N GLY A 57 -20.02 -5.19 10.59
CA GLY A 57 -21.38 -5.20 11.15
C GLY A 57 -22.23 -4.05 10.62
N ASP A 58 -22.54 -3.09 11.50
CA ASP A 58 -23.36 -1.93 11.15
C ASP A 58 -22.60 -0.83 10.37
N SER A 59 -21.31 -1.01 10.13
CA SER A 59 -20.45 -0.03 9.46
C SER A 59 -19.68 -0.64 8.28
N SER A 60 -19.11 0.22 7.43
CA SER A 60 -18.32 -0.21 6.28
C SER A 60 -16.84 0.08 6.50
N GLY A 61 -15.98 -0.93 6.31
CA GLY A 61 -14.53 -0.73 6.27
C GLY A 61 -14.10 0.27 5.20
N PHE A 62 -14.87 0.43 4.14
CA PHE A 62 -14.62 1.47 3.14
C PHE A 62 -14.79 2.89 3.70
N ASP A 63 -15.82 3.13 4.50
CA ASP A 63 -16.05 4.43 5.10
C ASP A 63 -15.03 4.73 6.20
N LEU A 64 -14.68 3.71 6.99
CA LEU A 64 -13.58 3.81 7.95
C LEU A 64 -12.26 4.16 7.24
N CYS A 65 -11.93 3.48 6.14
CA CYS A 65 -10.71 3.77 5.37
C CYS A 65 -10.70 5.22 4.87
N LYS A 66 -11.80 5.73 4.30
CA LYS A 66 -11.89 7.13 3.86
C LYS A 66 -11.63 8.11 5.00
N LYS A 67 -12.17 7.82 6.18
CA LYS A 67 -11.99 8.64 7.38
C LYS A 67 -10.55 8.62 7.85
N LEU A 68 -9.95 7.44 7.96
CA LEU A 68 -8.56 7.26 8.36
C LEU A 68 -7.59 7.98 7.41
N ARG A 69 -7.86 7.99 6.12
CA ARG A 69 -7.01 8.68 5.13
C ARG A 69 -6.99 10.20 5.25
N GLN A 70 -7.87 10.79 6.05
CA GLN A 70 -7.81 12.22 6.37
C GLN A 70 -6.72 12.54 7.40
N THR A 71 -6.33 11.56 8.22
CA THR A 71 -5.43 11.76 9.37
C THR A 71 -4.18 10.90 9.33
N THR A 72 -4.18 9.76 8.63
CA THR A 72 -3.04 8.83 8.64
C THR A 72 -2.70 8.27 7.26
N GLN A 73 -1.41 7.95 7.08
CA GLN A 73 -0.87 7.24 5.92
C GLN A 73 -0.48 5.79 6.27
N ILE A 74 -0.87 5.30 7.44
CA ILE A 74 -0.63 3.90 7.81
C ILE A 74 -1.17 2.99 6.71
N PRO A 75 -0.39 2.03 6.20
CA PRO A 75 -0.86 1.11 5.19
C PRO A 75 -2.11 0.35 5.61
N ILE A 76 -3.08 0.22 4.70
CA ILE A 76 -4.33 -0.51 4.91
C ILE A 76 -4.44 -1.62 3.88
N LEU A 77 -4.47 -2.87 4.36
CA LEU A 77 -4.80 -4.04 3.56
C LEU A 77 -6.25 -4.42 3.82
N PHE A 78 -7.07 -4.36 2.79
CA PHE A 78 -8.44 -4.84 2.90
C PHE A 78 -8.49 -6.37 2.90
N ILE A 79 -9.37 -6.92 3.71
CA ILE A 79 -9.73 -8.34 3.72
C ILE A 79 -11.21 -8.45 3.42
N SER A 80 -11.63 -9.30 2.48
CA SER A 80 -13.06 -9.45 2.18
C SER A 80 -13.38 -10.73 1.43
N ALA A 81 -14.62 -11.19 1.60
CA ALA A 81 -15.23 -12.23 0.78
C ALA A 81 -15.65 -11.75 -0.61
N ARG A 82 -15.69 -10.43 -0.84
CA ARG A 82 -15.98 -9.85 -2.16
C ARG A 82 -14.81 -10.14 -3.09
N SER A 83 -15.09 -10.55 -4.32
CA SER A 83 -14.06 -11.06 -5.24
C SER A 83 -14.09 -10.42 -6.62
N SER A 84 -15.00 -9.46 -6.86
CA SER A 84 -15.06 -8.81 -8.16
C SER A 84 -13.89 -7.85 -8.35
N ASP A 85 -13.41 -7.72 -9.58
CA ASP A 85 -12.38 -6.72 -9.91
C ASP A 85 -12.83 -5.31 -9.54
N ASP A 86 -14.14 -5.02 -9.63
CA ASP A 86 -14.71 -3.75 -9.23
C ASP A 86 -14.58 -3.48 -7.72
N ASP A 87 -14.77 -4.50 -6.86
CA ASP A 87 -14.60 -4.35 -5.41
C ASP A 87 -13.14 -4.04 -5.06
N VAL A 88 -12.19 -4.71 -5.71
CA VAL A 88 -10.76 -4.43 -5.56
C VAL A 88 -10.44 -3.01 -6.02
N LEU A 89 -10.94 -2.60 -7.18
CA LEU A 89 -10.77 -1.24 -7.70
C LEU A 89 -11.34 -0.18 -6.74
N ILE A 90 -12.52 -0.43 -6.17
CA ILE A 90 -13.14 0.47 -5.19
C ILE A 90 -12.26 0.56 -3.93
N ALA A 91 -11.84 -0.58 -3.36
CA ALA A 91 -11.01 -0.63 -2.17
C ALA A 91 -9.72 0.20 -2.32
N LEU A 92 -9.02 0.03 -3.44
CA LEU A 92 -7.78 0.75 -3.72
C LEU A 92 -8.01 2.23 -4.02
N ASN A 93 -9.07 2.59 -4.77
CA ASN A 93 -9.42 3.99 -5.04
C ASN A 93 -9.74 4.75 -3.76
N ILE A 94 -10.45 4.13 -2.82
CA ILE A 94 -10.82 4.73 -1.53
C ILE A 94 -9.59 5.04 -0.68
N GLY A 95 -8.52 4.25 -0.80
CA GLY A 95 -7.33 4.48 -0.02
C GLY A 95 -6.61 3.23 0.47
N GLY A 96 -7.10 2.05 0.14
CA GLY A 96 -6.39 0.79 0.40
C GLY A 96 -5.05 0.73 -0.33
N ASP A 97 -4.11 0.03 0.25
CA ASP A 97 -2.78 -0.20 -0.34
C ASP A 97 -2.71 -1.59 -1.00
N ASP A 98 -3.49 -2.55 -0.51
CA ASP A 98 -3.63 -3.88 -1.10
C ASP A 98 -4.95 -4.52 -0.67
N TYR A 99 -5.25 -5.69 -1.22
CA TYR A 99 -6.49 -6.42 -1.03
C TYR A 99 -6.21 -7.93 -0.87
N ILE A 100 -6.89 -8.56 0.08
CA ILE A 100 -6.80 -9.99 0.35
C ILE A 100 -8.20 -10.59 0.30
N GLN A 101 -8.39 -11.55 -0.59
CA GLN A 101 -9.68 -12.22 -0.74
C GLN A 101 -9.84 -13.35 0.29
N LYS A 102 -10.99 -13.39 0.98
CA LYS A 102 -11.46 -14.57 1.73
C LYS A 102 -12.02 -15.63 0.74
N PRO A 103 -11.80 -16.95 0.93
CA PRO A 103 -11.10 -17.55 2.05
C PRO A 103 -9.57 -17.54 1.87
N TYR A 104 -8.85 -17.35 2.96
CA TYR A 104 -7.39 -17.45 3.03
C TYR A 104 -6.98 -18.39 4.17
N THR A 105 -5.75 -18.89 4.13
CA THR A 105 -5.16 -19.55 5.29
C THR A 105 -4.37 -18.54 6.12
N LEU A 106 -4.34 -18.73 7.45
CA LEU A 106 -3.59 -17.84 8.34
C LEU A 106 -2.10 -17.76 7.98
N SER A 107 -1.53 -18.85 7.47
CA SER A 107 -0.13 -18.88 7.01
C SER A 107 0.11 -18.00 5.79
N ILE A 108 -0.79 -17.97 4.82
CA ILE A 108 -0.71 -17.09 3.64
C ILE A 108 -0.88 -15.64 4.09
N LEU A 109 -1.87 -15.36 4.93
CA LEU A 109 -2.10 -14.02 5.46
C LEU A 109 -0.87 -13.50 6.22
N LEU A 110 -0.31 -14.33 7.12
CA LEU A 110 0.90 -14.01 7.86
C LEU A 110 2.10 -13.74 6.93
N ALA A 111 2.28 -14.57 5.90
CA ALA A 111 3.36 -14.39 4.92
C ALA A 111 3.24 -13.04 4.21
N LYS A 112 2.03 -12.66 3.78
CA LYS A 112 1.75 -11.34 3.18
C LYS A 112 2.04 -10.20 4.15
N VAL A 113 1.55 -10.29 5.39
CA VAL A 113 1.79 -9.28 6.43
C VAL A 113 3.29 -9.14 6.72
N LYS A 114 4.02 -10.24 6.90
CA LYS A 114 5.49 -10.20 7.11
C LYS A 114 6.23 -9.59 5.93
N ALA A 115 5.85 -9.96 4.71
CA ALA A 115 6.42 -9.37 3.50
C ALA A 115 6.15 -7.86 3.44
N PHE A 116 4.96 -7.44 3.83
CA PHE A 116 4.57 -6.05 3.91
C PHE A 116 5.40 -5.31 4.99
N LEU A 117 5.40 -5.79 6.22
CA LEU A 117 6.14 -5.20 7.35
C LEU A 117 7.66 -5.14 7.11
N LYS A 118 8.26 -6.16 6.53
CA LYS A 118 9.69 -6.17 6.18
C LYS A 118 10.08 -5.01 5.26
N ARG A 119 9.17 -4.60 4.39
CA ARG A 119 9.38 -3.50 3.45
C ARG A 119 9.11 -2.14 4.05
N PHE A 120 8.22 -2.07 5.06
CA PHE A 120 7.88 -0.83 5.76
C PHE A 120 8.74 -0.62 7.00
N GLY A 121 9.22 -1.71 7.64
CA GLY A 121 10.07 -1.68 8.82
C GLY A 121 11.57 -1.75 8.55
N GLY A 122 11.98 -2.09 7.33
CA GLY A 122 13.38 -2.18 6.96
C GLY A 122 13.99 -0.81 6.75
N SER A 123 14.94 -0.45 7.59
CA SER A 123 15.94 0.60 7.34
C SER A 123 16.57 0.32 5.98
N SER A 124 16.09 1.00 4.95
CA SER A 124 16.85 1.11 3.70
C SER A 124 18.23 1.61 4.07
N SER A 125 19.24 0.97 3.51
CA SER A 125 20.66 1.36 3.58
C SER A 125 20.85 2.85 3.84
N ASN A 126 21.77 3.16 4.73
CA ASN A 126 22.11 4.47 5.30
C ASN A 126 22.61 5.52 4.26
N GLN A 127 22.29 5.36 2.99
CA GLN A 127 22.60 6.32 1.95
C GLN A 127 21.37 7.20 1.69
N GLN A 128 21.55 8.48 1.92
CA GLN A 128 20.61 9.51 1.52
C GLN A 128 20.61 9.51 -0.03
N GLU A 129 19.59 8.94 -0.61
CA GLU A 129 19.43 8.88 -2.06
C GLU A 129 18.31 9.82 -2.44
N VAL A 130 18.67 10.95 -3.02
CA VAL A 130 17.73 11.82 -3.71
C VAL A 130 17.69 11.38 -5.16
N LEU A 131 16.54 10.88 -5.59
CA LEU A 131 16.32 10.49 -6.98
C LEU A 131 15.65 11.66 -7.70
N GLU A 132 16.18 12.00 -8.86
CA GLU A 132 15.66 13.10 -9.68
C GLU A 132 15.39 12.64 -11.11
N PHE A 133 14.28 13.10 -11.65
CA PHE A 133 13.93 12.96 -13.07
C PHE A 133 12.93 14.05 -13.45
N GLY A 134 13.17 14.69 -14.60
CA GLY A 134 12.38 15.86 -15.01
C GLY A 134 12.34 16.91 -13.90
N GLN A 135 11.14 17.24 -13.45
CA GLN A 135 10.88 18.22 -12.40
C GLN A 135 10.50 17.54 -11.05
N ILE A 136 10.79 16.26 -10.93
CA ILE A 136 10.40 15.43 -9.77
C ILE A 136 11.65 15.09 -8.96
N GLN A 137 11.55 15.30 -7.65
CA GLN A 137 12.56 14.97 -6.66
C GLN A 137 11.96 14.02 -5.64
N ILE A 138 12.65 12.92 -5.33
CA ILE A 138 12.26 11.93 -4.34
C ILE A 138 13.35 11.84 -3.28
N ASP A 139 13.07 12.29 -2.07
CA ASP A 139 13.92 12.03 -0.90
C ASP A 139 13.50 10.68 -0.29
N THR A 140 14.31 9.65 -0.51
CA THR A 140 13.99 8.30 -0.05
C THR A 140 14.07 8.14 1.46
N LYS A 141 14.84 8.99 2.15
CA LYS A 141 14.99 8.97 3.60
C LYS A 141 13.83 9.66 4.30
N LEU A 142 13.43 10.82 3.79
CA LEU A 142 12.33 11.61 4.36
C LEU A 142 10.95 11.16 3.86
N HIS A 143 10.90 10.18 2.95
CA HIS A 143 9.66 9.75 2.27
C HIS A 143 8.90 10.94 1.65
N ARG A 144 9.64 11.88 1.06
CA ARG A 144 9.11 13.12 0.51
C ARG A 144 9.26 13.14 -1.00
N VAL A 145 8.22 13.59 -1.69
CA VAL A 145 8.25 13.79 -3.14
C VAL A 145 7.87 15.23 -3.45
N ARG A 146 8.63 15.86 -4.35
CA ARG A 146 8.34 17.19 -4.87
C ARG A 146 8.15 17.14 -6.37
N VAL A 147 7.15 17.86 -6.85
CA VAL A 147 6.90 18.09 -8.27
C VAL A 147 6.91 19.59 -8.50
N ASN A 148 7.77 20.08 -9.37
CA ASN A 148 7.97 21.53 -9.57
C ASN A 148 8.29 22.30 -8.28
N GLY A 149 9.02 21.68 -7.35
CA GLY A 149 9.34 22.28 -6.04
C GLY A 149 8.21 22.24 -4.99
N VAL A 150 7.03 21.74 -5.35
CA VAL A 150 5.88 21.61 -4.46
C VAL A 150 5.84 20.20 -3.86
N ASP A 151 5.72 20.11 -2.54
CA ASP A 151 5.59 18.83 -1.85
C ASP A 151 4.24 18.20 -2.21
N ILE A 152 4.26 16.92 -2.63
CA ILE A 152 3.07 16.12 -2.89
C ILE A 152 3.01 14.95 -1.91
N GLN A 153 1.80 14.62 -1.48
CA GLN A 153 1.58 13.46 -0.61
C GLN A 153 1.32 12.20 -1.45
N LEU A 154 2.17 11.21 -1.26
CA LEU A 154 1.97 9.87 -1.80
C LEU A 154 1.60 8.91 -0.67
N LYS A 155 0.70 7.97 -0.98
CA LYS A 155 0.48 6.81 -0.14
C LYS A 155 1.75 5.95 -0.13
N THR A 156 1.88 5.11 0.88
CA THR A 156 3.11 4.33 1.06
C THR A 156 3.43 3.44 -0.14
N MET A 157 2.43 2.79 -0.74
CA MET A 157 2.67 1.94 -1.94
C MET A 157 2.95 2.77 -3.19
N GLU A 158 2.32 3.93 -3.34
CA GLU A 158 2.62 4.88 -4.42
C GLU A 158 4.07 5.38 -4.33
N PHE A 159 4.52 5.73 -3.11
CA PHE A 159 5.90 6.16 -2.88
C PHE A 159 6.91 5.06 -3.23
N LYS A 160 6.65 3.81 -2.82
CA LYS A 160 7.51 2.67 -3.13
C LYS A 160 7.56 2.37 -4.62
N LEU A 161 6.41 2.36 -5.28
CA LEU A 161 6.31 2.13 -6.72
C LEU A 161 7.08 3.20 -7.49
N LEU A 162 6.87 4.47 -7.14
CA LEU A 162 7.57 5.58 -7.79
C LEU A 162 9.09 5.50 -7.54
N SER A 163 9.51 5.23 -6.31
CA SER A 163 10.92 5.09 -5.95
C SER A 163 11.58 3.92 -6.69
N TYR A 164 10.89 2.78 -6.83
CA TYR A 164 11.41 1.64 -7.57
C TYR A 164 11.55 1.94 -9.07
N LEU A 165 10.54 2.57 -9.67
CA LEU A 165 10.58 3.02 -11.06
C LEU A 165 11.72 4.02 -11.29
N ALA A 166 11.90 5.00 -10.39
CA ALA A 166 12.93 6.02 -10.49
C ALA A 166 14.36 5.44 -10.35
N LYS A 167 14.56 4.46 -9.48
CA LYS A 167 15.84 3.73 -9.36
C LYS A 167 16.21 2.95 -10.63
N ASN A 168 15.21 2.56 -11.39
CA ASN A 168 15.35 1.77 -12.61
C ASN A 168 14.90 2.56 -13.85
N LYS A 169 15.07 3.88 -13.82
CA LYS A 169 14.66 4.74 -14.95
C LYS A 169 15.27 4.32 -16.27
N ASN A 170 14.56 4.60 -17.36
CA ASN A 170 14.94 4.25 -18.73
C ASN A 170 15.07 2.74 -19.00
N ARG A 171 14.55 1.90 -18.10
CA ARG A 171 14.45 0.45 -18.26
C ARG A 171 13.00 0.00 -18.20
N ILE A 172 12.62 -0.92 -19.07
CA ILE A 172 11.32 -1.57 -19.00
C ILE A 172 11.32 -2.51 -17.79
N ILE A 173 10.34 -2.35 -16.92
CA ILE A 173 10.14 -3.17 -15.72
C ILE A 173 8.88 -3.98 -15.92
N THR A 174 8.99 -5.30 -15.84
CA THR A 174 7.84 -6.19 -16.00
C THR A 174 6.88 -6.07 -14.83
N LYS A 175 5.61 -6.46 -15.04
CA LYS A 175 4.63 -6.49 -13.97
C LYS A 175 5.07 -7.42 -12.83
N ASP A 176 5.58 -8.61 -13.16
CA ASP A 176 6.06 -9.58 -12.18
C ASP A 176 7.21 -9.01 -11.34
N GLU A 177 8.14 -8.29 -11.99
CA GLU A 177 9.23 -7.61 -11.29
C GLU A 177 8.70 -6.53 -10.34
N LEU A 178 7.69 -5.76 -10.74
CA LEU A 178 7.03 -4.79 -9.88
C LEU A 178 6.33 -5.48 -8.71
N PHE A 179 5.59 -6.56 -8.96
CA PHE A 179 4.93 -7.31 -7.90
C PHE A 179 5.92 -7.83 -6.88
N GLN A 180 7.01 -8.43 -7.31
CA GLN A 180 8.04 -8.96 -6.41
C GLN A 180 8.76 -7.88 -5.61
N ASN A 181 9.12 -6.76 -6.23
CA ASN A 181 9.99 -5.77 -5.59
C ASN A 181 9.22 -4.66 -4.87
N VAL A 182 8.00 -4.35 -5.25
CA VAL A 182 7.17 -3.32 -4.62
C VAL A 182 6.17 -3.94 -3.63
N TRP A 183 5.46 -5.01 -4.01
CA TRP A 183 4.50 -5.72 -3.14
C TRP A 183 5.09 -6.95 -2.46
N GLY A 184 6.10 -7.62 -3.08
CA GLY A 184 6.79 -8.81 -2.60
C GLY A 184 6.04 -10.10 -2.75
N ASP A 185 5.09 -10.07 -3.56
CA ASP A 185 4.24 -11.20 -3.84
C ASP A 185 3.86 -11.19 -5.32
N SER A 186 3.90 -12.35 -5.94
CA SER A 186 3.39 -12.58 -7.29
C SER A 186 1.85 -12.70 -7.35
N PHE A 187 1.19 -12.69 -6.19
CA PHE A 187 -0.28 -12.83 -6.11
C PHE A 187 -1.04 -11.50 -6.09
N VAL A 188 -0.37 -10.38 -6.34
CA VAL A 188 -1.04 -9.10 -6.54
C VAL A 188 -1.65 -9.08 -7.94
N GLY A 189 -2.94 -8.81 -8.05
CA GLY A 189 -3.62 -8.75 -9.35
C GLY A 189 -3.20 -7.52 -10.17
N ASP A 190 -3.24 -7.67 -11.49
CA ASP A 190 -2.99 -6.57 -12.44
C ASP A 190 -3.82 -5.31 -12.13
N GLY A 191 -5.03 -5.47 -11.62
CA GLY A 191 -5.90 -4.38 -11.21
C GLY A 191 -5.26 -3.48 -10.16
N THR A 192 -4.62 -4.06 -9.13
CA THR A 192 -3.93 -3.29 -8.07
C THR A 192 -2.81 -2.41 -8.64
N LEU A 193 -1.94 -2.98 -9.48
CA LEU A 193 -0.84 -2.23 -10.10
C LEU A 193 -1.35 -1.10 -10.97
N ASN A 194 -2.36 -1.36 -11.80
CA ASN A 194 -2.93 -0.36 -12.70
C ASN A 194 -3.50 0.85 -11.94
N VAL A 195 -4.17 0.60 -10.79
CA VAL A 195 -4.72 1.68 -9.94
C VAL A 195 -3.59 2.54 -9.37
N HIS A 196 -2.54 1.94 -8.83
CA HIS A 196 -1.41 2.69 -8.28
C HIS A 196 -0.65 3.49 -9.37
N ILE A 197 -0.47 2.93 -10.56
CA ILE A 197 0.08 3.66 -11.71
C ILE A 197 -0.80 4.85 -12.09
N ARG A 198 -2.11 4.65 -12.14
CA ARG A 198 -3.06 5.73 -12.43
C ARG A 198 -2.97 6.83 -11.37
N HIS A 199 -3.01 6.51 -10.08
CA HIS A 199 -2.89 7.50 -9.00
C HIS A 199 -1.56 8.25 -9.04
N LEU A 200 -0.45 7.55 -9.35
CA LEU A 200 0.83 8.22 -9.53
C LEU A 200 0.77 9.21 -10.68
N ARG A 201 0.25 8.82 -11.84
CA ARG A 201 0.11 9.71 -12.98
C ARG A 201 -0.74 10.94 -12.64
N GLU A 202 -1.85 10.76 -11.93
CA GLU A 202 -2.71 11.87 -11.49
C GLU A 202 -1.97 12.88 -10.59
N LYS A 203 -0.91 12.46 -9.89
CA LYS A 203 -0.15 13.30 -8.95
C LYS A 203 1.13 13.90 -9.54
N ILE A 204 1.76 13.21 -10.51
CA ILE A 204 3.09 13.63 -11.00
C ILE A 204 3.12 14.07 -12.47
N GLU A 205 2.11 13.68 -13.25
CA GLU A 205 2.06 14.02 -14.68
C GLU A 205 1.22 15.28 -14.91
N SER A 206 1.64 16.11 -15.85
CA SER A 206 0.84 17.27 -16.30
C SER A 206 -0.45 16.84 -17.00
N ASN A 207 -0.41 15.72 -17.73
CA ASN A 207 -1.57 15.09 -18.35
C ASN A 207 -1.52 13.57 -18.07
N PRO A 208 -2.31 13.06 -17.10
CA PRO A 208 -2.33 11.62 -16.76
C PRO A 208 -2.71 10.68 -17.91
N LYS A 209 -3.46 11.20 -18.92
CA LYS A 209 -3.89 10.41 -20.09
C LYS A 209 -2.79 10.30 -21.14
N GLU A 210 -1.86 11.24 -21.15
CA GLU A 210 -0.70 11.28 -22.04
C GLU A 210 0.58 11.42 -21.20
N PRO A 211 0.94 10.39 -20.42
CA PRO A 211 2.01 10.47 -19.44
C PRO A 211 3.36 10.67 -20.12
N GLN A 212 4.16 11.59 -19.59
CA GLN A 212 5.52 11.87 -20.07
C GLN A 212 6.55 10.99 -19.35
N PHE A 213 6.37 10.74 -18.07
CA PHE A 213 7.32 10.01 -17.23
C PHE A 213 7.00 8.52 -17.16
N ILE A 214 5.81 8.14 -16.64
CA ILE A 214 5.46 6.73 -16.45
C ILE A 214 4.71 6.23 -17.68
N LYS A 215 5.40 5.54 -18.59
CA LYS A 215 4.81 4.98 -19.81
C LYS A 215 4.43 3.52 -19.65
N THR A 216 3.35 3.11 -20.33
CA THR A 216 2.93 1.71 -20.40
C THR A 216 3.60 1.05 -21.59
N VAL A 217 4.24 -0.08 -21.36
CA VAL A 217 4.72 -1.00 -22.39
C VAL A 217 3.75 -2.16 -22.48
N TRP A 218 2.86 -2.09 -23.46
CA TRP A 218 1.74 -3.03 -23.60
C TRP A 218 2.20 -4.49 -23.59
N GLY A 219 1.51 -5.32 -22.82
CA GLY A 219 1.82 -6.74 -22.67
C GLY A 219 3.06 -7.04 -21.80
N THR A 220 3.84 -6.03 -21.37
CA THR A 220 5.09 -6.24 -20.63
C THR A 220 5.07 -5.61 -19.24
N GLY A 221 4.84 -4.29 -19.15
CA GLY A 221 4.93 -3.57 -17.89
C GLY A 221 5.02 -2.07 -18.06
N TYR A 222 5.95 -1.44 -17.33
CA TYR A 222 6.08 0.01 -17.30
C TYR A 222 7.54 0.45 -17.43
N VAL A 223 7.73 1.67 -17.89
CA VAL A 223 9.02 2.35 -17.91
C VAL A 223 8.85 3.77 -17.37
N LEU A 224 9.78 4.20 -16.52
CA LEU A 224 9.92 5.62 -16.18
C LEU A 224 10.97 6.22 -17.09
N GLU A 225 10.56 7.13 -17.98
CA GLU A 225 11.46 7.83 -18.88
C GLU A 225 11.90 9.16 -18.25
N ASP A 226 13.21 9.39 -18.23
CA ASP A 226 13.80 10.67 -17.87
C ASP A 226 14.11 11.44 -19.15
N THR A 227 13.30 12.45 -19.42
CA THR A 227 13.39 13.24 -20.65
C THR A 227 14.53 14.29 -20.65
N ASN A 228 15.32 14.32 -19.59
CA ASN A 228 16.44 15.27 -19.42
C ASN A 228 17.80 14.69 -19.83
N GLN A 229 17.84 13.74 -20.78
CA GLN A 229 19.09 13.31 -21.44
C GLN A 229 19.18 13.78 -22.87
#